data_3eaf606e057323d4ee2be431d7f0fa1a
#
_entry.id   3eaf606e057323d4ee2be431d7f0fa1a
#
_cell.length_a   1.000
_cell.length_b   1.000
_cell.length_c   1.000
_cell.angle_alpha   90.00
_cell.angle_beta   90.00
_cell.angle_gamma   90.00
#
_symmetry.space_group_name_H-M   'P 1'
#
loop_
_entity.id
_entity.type
_entity.pdbx_description
1 polymer ?
#
loop_
_entity_poly.entity_id
_entity_poly.type
_entity_poly.pdbx_seq_one_letter_code
_entity_poly.pdbx_strand_id
1 'polypeptide(L)'
;MKNLFSIFIVAILLVSCTGTDKFVLRGSLGKVNKVMVVTKASDWNGDVGTAIRNSFGEILVGLPQPEPILSVSQIAPNGFGSMMKVSRNILIIGEGEKEDFYIKKNVYAQPQIIVYVYGTDDASIVKVFNEHKEEIMDAYIASDVLMTQNIFKKKKLDESQFKTIKNLGISFTAPENFNEVDDTGDFLWLRQHLTSGIAKTGSNNILVYSVPLEDETKVSENIVAVRNSIGKKYIPGTNPETMHMITEEAYTPFTEETVLDGKKTYETRGKWEVKNDFMAGPFVNYSVIDKKNNRIVVFEGFTYAPSVNKRAFLFELEAIAKSMKIK
;
A
#
# COMPACT_ATOMS: atom_id res chain seq x y z
N MET A 1 -27.45 -11.58 65.75
CA MET A 1 -26.80 -10.51 64.90
C MET A 1 -25.38 -10.83 64.40
N LYS A 2 -24.68 -11.80 65.01
CA LYS A 2 -23.29 -12.17 64.49
C LYS A 2 -23.30 -12.99 63.22
N ASN A 3 -24.35 -13.74 62.91
CA ASN A 3 -24.39 -14.61 61.70
C ASN A 3 -24.86 -13.92 60.44
N LEU A 4 -25.46 -12.72 60.47
CA LEU A 4 -25.88 -11.96 59.34
C LEU A 4 -24.66 -11.21 58.69
N PHE A 5 -23.67 -10.86 59.51
CA PHE A 5 -22.48 -10.13 59.04
C PHE A 5 -21.50 -11.04 58.26
N SER A 6 -21.45 -12.33 58.60
CA SER A 6 -20.61 -13.31 57.88
C SER A 6 -21.17 -13.68 56.51
N ILE A 7 -22.47 -13.62 56.28
CA ILE A 7 -23.09 -13.92 54.98
C ILE A 7 -22.85 -12.76 53.99
N PHE A 8 -22.77 -11.52 54.48
CA PHE A 8 -22.54 -10.35 53.63
C PHE A 8 -21.10 -10.27 53.12
N ILE A 9 -20.12 -10.76 53.88
CA ILE A 9 -18.69 -10.77 53.47
C ILE A 9 -18.42 -11.86 52.40
N VAL A 10 -19.13 -12.99 52.45
CA VAL A 10 -19.00 -14.06 51.45
C VAL A 10 -19.65 -13.67 50.11
N ALA A 11 -20.72 -12.85 50.14
CA ALA A 11 -21.39 -12.36 48.91
C ALA A 11 -20.54 -11.33 48.13
N ILE A 12 -19.62 -10.59 48.78
CA ILE A 12 -18.75 -9.61 48.13
C ILE A 12 -17.58 -10.27 47.39
N LEU A 13 -17.20 -11.49 47.73
CA LEU A 13 -16.10 -12.22 47.07
C LEU A 13 -16.50 -12.95 45.76
N LEU A 14 -17.79 -12.94 45.39
CA LEU A 14 -18.26 -13.58 44.15
C LEU A 14 -18.49 -12.60 42.99
N VAL A 15 -18.18 -11.31 43.15
CA VAL A 15 -18.34 -10.30 42.08
C VAL A 15 -17.02 -9.95 41.41
N SER A 16 -15.97 -10.73 41.59
CA SER A 16 -14.67 -10.47 40.93
C SER A 16 -14.32 -11.65 40.04
N CYS A 17 -14.84 -11.64 38.81
CA CYS A 17 -14.24 -12.16 37.59
C CYS A 17 -15.25 -12.20 36.44
N THR A 18 -15.64 -11.04 35.92
CA THR A 18 -16.13 -10.94 34.54
C THR A 18 -15.22 -9.96 33.77
N GLY A 19 -13.93 -10.14 33.91
CA GLY A 19 -12.98 -9.66 32.94
C GLY A 19 -13.09 -10.60 31.74
N THR A 20 -13.86 -10.24 30.73
CA THR A 20 -13.64 -10.79 29.39
C THR A 20 -12.22 -10.36 29.00
N ASP A 21 -11.24 -11.22 29.24
CA ASP A 21 -9.91 -11.08 28.68
C ASP A 21 -10.10 -11.01 27.17
N LYS A 22 -10.17 -9.80 26.63
CA LYS A 22 -10.13 -9.60 25.18
C LYS A 22 -8.79 -10.14 24.73
N PHE A 23 -8.81 -11.32 24.15
CA PHE A 23 -7.61 -11.92 23.56
C PHE A 23 -7.09 -10.95 22.49
N VAL A 24 -6.04 -10.21 22.81
CA VAL A 24 -5.44 -9.24 21.90
C VAL A 24 -4.48 -10.00 20.98
N LEU A 25 -4.83 -10.08 19.70
CA LEU A 25 -3.95 -10.64 18.71
C LEU A 25 -2.66 -9.82 18.61
N ARG A 26 -1.53 -10.51 18.57
CA ARG A 26 -0.24 -9.85 18.31
C ARG A 26 -0.17 -9.27 16.91
N GLY A 27 0.75 -8.31 16.69
CA GLY A 27 1.01 -7.75 15.37
C GLY A 27 1.50 -8.83 14.39
N SER A 28 1.03 -8.77 13.15
CA SER A 28 1.52 -9.64 12.08
C SER A 28 2.96 -9.29 11.68
N LEU A 29 3.68 -10.26 11.12
CA LEU A 29 5.06 -10.14 10.67
C LEU A 29 5.15 -10.30 9.14
N GLY A 30 6.27 -9.86 8.59
CA GLY A 30 6.60 -9.99 7.17
C GLY A 30 6.77 -8.66 6.46
N LYS A 31 7.53 -8.67 5.36
CA LYS A 31 7.69 -7.52 4.47
C LYS A 31 6.39 -7.27 3.71
N VAL A 32 6.18 -6.05 3.29
CA VAL A 32 5.09 -5.70 2.36
C VAL A 32 5.24 -6.42 1.03
N ASN A 33 4.13 -6.63 0.35
CA ASN A 33 4.05 -7.33 -0.94
C ASN A 33 4.66 -8.74 -0.91
N LYS A 34 4.54 -9.44 0.22
CA LYS A 34 5.01 -10.82 0.37
C LYS A 34 3.91 -11.74 0.86
N VAL A 35 3.75 -12.87 0.16
CA VAL A 35 2.78 -13.92 0.50
C VAL A 35 3.52 -15.21 0.85
N MET A 36 3.08 -15.86 1.93
CA MET A 36 3.48 -17.22 2.28
C MET A 36 2.47 -18.21 1.72
N VAL A 37 2.91 -19.09 0.85
CA VAL A 37 2.09 -20.16 0.26
C VAL A 37 2.32 -21.45 1.03
N VAL A 38 1.26 -22.00 1.62
CA VAL A 38 1.27 -23.27 2.34
C VAL A 38 0.68 -24.33 1.41
N THR A 39 1.53 -25.17 0.83
CA THR A 39 1.13 -26.25 -0.07
C THR A 39 2.19 -27.35 -0.12
N LYS A 40 1.83 -28.55 -0.61
CA LYS A 40 2.78 -29.63 -0.82
C LYS A 40 3.85 -29.24 -1.85
N ALA A 41 5.03 -29.84 -1.75
CA ALA A 41 6.09 -29.57 -2.71
C ALA A 41 5.75 -30.06 -4.13
N SER A 42 4.95 -31.12 -4.27
CA SER A 42 4.41 -31.59 -5.56
C SER A 42 3.62 -30.52 -6.26
N ASP A 43 2.61 -29.96 -5.56
CA ASP A 43 1.68 -28.95 -6.09
C ASP A 43 2.43 -27.65 -6.43
N TRP A 44 3.40 -27.28 -5.57
CA TRP A 44 4.26 -26.11 -5.81
C TRP A 44 5.13 -26.23 -7.06
N ASN A 45 5.63 -27.42 -7.35
CA ASN A 45 6.46 -27.71 -8.53
C ASN A 45 5.60 -28.02 -9.79
N GLY A 46 4.29 -28.24 -9.62
CA GLY A 46 3.33 -28.51 -10.66
C GLY A 46 2.60 -27.25 -11.17
N ASP A 47 1.42 -27.50 -11.75
CA ASP A 47 0.58 -26.46 -12.37
C ASP A 47 0.02 -25.47 -11.34
N VAL A 48 -0.29 -25.92 -10.14
CA VAL A 48 -0.76 -25.07 -9.03
C VAL A 48 0.26 -23.99 -8.70
N GLY A 49 1.51 -24.38 -8.45
CA GLY A 49 2.57 -23.41 -8.14
C GLY A 49 2.92 -22.52 -9.34
N THR A 50 2.76 -23.02 -10.56
CA THR A 50 2.95 -22.24 -11.78
C THR A 50 1.87 -21.18 -11.92
N ALA A 51 0.60 -21.48 -11.68
CA ALA A 51 -0.50 -20.52 -11.69
C ALA A 51 -0.28 -19.39 -10.66
N ILE A 52 0.13 -19.76 -9.44
CA ILE A 52 0.41 -18.79 -8.37
C ILE A 52 1.58 -17.86 -8.75
N ARG A 53 2.70 -18.42 -9.23
CA ARG A 53 3.88 -17.63 -9.61
C ARG A 53 3.61 -16.71 -10.80
N ASN A 54 2.84 -17.16 -11.78
CA ASN A 54 2.49 -16.34 -12.93
C ASN A 54 1.60 -15.16 -12.51
N SER A 55 0.59 -15.38 -11.67
CA SER A 55 -0.34 -14.35 -11.23
C SER A 55 0.35 -13.34 -10.27
N PHE A 56 0.95 -13.80 -9.18
CA PHE A 56 1.57 -12.92 -8.18
C PHE A 56 2.89 -12.32 -8.67
N GLY A 57 3.56 -13.01 -9.59
CA GLY A 57 4.82 -12.60 -10.21
C GLY A 57 4.66 -11.63 -11.38
N GLU A 58 3.45 -11.21 -11.74
CA GLU A 58 3.23 -10.16 -12.74
C GLU A 58 4.04 -8.91 -12.38
N ILE A 59 4.63 -8.30 -13.40
CA ILE A 59 5.52 -7.14 -13.18
C ILE A 59 4.69 -5.90 -12.89
N LEU A 60 5.00 -5.25 -11.76
CA LEU A 60 4.37 -3.98 -11.41
C LEU A 60 4.81 -2.89 -12.41
N VAL A 61 3.83 -2.28 -13.06
CA VAL A 61 4.05 -1.23 -14.06
C VAL A 61 4.65 0.04 -13.42
N GLY A 62 5.41 0.80 -14.22
CA GLY A 62 5.99 2.07 -13.78
C GLY A 62 7.33 1.94 -13.05
N LEU A 63 7.83 0.74 -12.77
CA LEU A 63 9.14 0.56 -12.15
C LEU A 63 10.28 0.51 -13.18
N PRO A 64 11.47 1.08 -12.88
CA PRO A 64 12.62 1.00 -13.77
C PRO A 64 13.20 -0.42 -13.90
N GLN A 65 13.16 -1.22 -12.84
CA GLN A 65 13.52 -2.62 -12.86
C GLN A 65 12.26 -3.49 -12.74
N PRO A 66 12.23 -4.67 -13.40
CA PRO A 66 11.13 -5.60 -13.24
C PRO A 66 11.04 -6.11 -11.78
N GLU A 67 9.95 -5.77 -11.10
CA GLU A 67 9.66 -6.26 -9.75
C GLU A 67 8.23 -6.83 -9.73
N PRO A 68 7.99 -7.99 -9.10
CA PRO A 68 6.67 -8.61 -9.08
C PRO A 68 5.69 -7.81 -8.22
N ILE A 69 4.39 -7.87 -8.53
CA ILE A 69 3.32 -7.29 -7.70
C ILE A 69 3.41 -7.88 -6.29
N LEU A 70 3.47 -9.21 -6.17
CA LEU A 70 3.65 -9.92 -4.91
C LEU A 70 4.80 -10.92 -5.02
N SER A 71 5.68 -10.92 -4.04
CA SER A 71 6.71 -11.96 -3.89
C SER A 71 6.17 -13.14 -3.11
N VAL A 72 6.44 -14.35 -3.55
CA VAL A 72 5.95 -15.57 -2.90
C VAL A 72 7.09 -16.36 -2.24
N SER A 73 6.75 -17.06 -1.16
CA SER A 73 7.60 -18.08 -0.55
C SER A 73 6.73 -19.27 -0.17
N GLN A 74 7.16 -20.49 -0.53
CA GLN A 74 6.43 -21.72 -0.21
C GLN A 74 6.91 -22.33 1.09
N ILE A 75 5.99 -22.97 1.82
CA ILE A 75 6.26 -23.84 2.94
C ILE A 75 5.35 -25.07 2.86
N ALA A 76 5.89 -26.25 3.21
CA ALA A 76 5.08 -27.44 3.30
C ALA A 76 4.10 -27.39 4.48
N PRO A 77 2.90 -28.04 4.41
CA PRO A 77 1.89 -27.98 5.47
C PRO A 77 2.42 -28.42 6.86
N ASN A 78 3.30 -29.39 6.92
CA ASN A 78 3.91 -29.86 8.16
C ASN A 78 4.91 -28.85 8.77
N GLY A 79 5.45 -27.91 7.98
CA GLY A 79 6.30 -26.81 8.42
C GLY A 79 5.51 -25.57 8.85
N PHE A 80 4.20 -25.51 8.66
CA PHE A 80 3.35 -24.37 8.99
C PHE A 80 3.06 -24.31 10.49
N GLY A 81 4.11 -24.07 11.29
CA GLY A 81 4.06 -23.95 12.74
C GLY A 81 3.73 -22.55 13.26
N SER A 82 3.78 -22.37 14.56
CA SER A 82 3.36 -21.14 15.27
C SER A 82 4.12 -19.88 14.80
N MET A 83 5.39 -19.98 14.43
CA MET A 83 6.18 -18.86 13.90
C MET A 83 5.68 -18.41 12.52
N MET A 84 5.25 -19.34 11.66
CA MET A 84 4.77 -19.05 10.32
C MET A 84 3.35 -18.51 10.32
N LYS A 85 2.53 -18.95 11.27
CA LYS A 85 1.13 -18.51 11.43
C LYS A 85 0.95 -17.02 11.67
N VAL A 86 1.99 -16.31 12.14
CA VAL A 86 1.92 -14.84 12.32
C VAL A 86 2.28 -14.04 11.07
N SER A 87 2.60 -14.69 9.96
CA SER A 87 2.77 -14.00 8.68
C SER A 87 1.52 -13.26 8.30
N ARG A 88 1.67 -12.07 7.70
CA ARG A 88 0.54 -11.20 7.40
C ARG A 88 -0.35 -11.74 6.30
N ASN A 89 0.23 -12.15 5.18
CA ASN A 89 -0.48 -12.65 4.00
C ASN A 89 -0.14 -14.14 3.80
N ILE A 90 -1.14 -15.00 3.90
CA ILE A 90 -0.98 -16.45 3.83
C ILE A 90 -1.98 -16.99 2.81
N LEU A 91 -1.50 -17.81 1.87
CA LEU A 91 -2.30 -18.62 0.97
C LEU A 91 -2.16 -20.08 1.38
N ILE A 92 -3.25 -20.70 1.81
CA ILE A 92 -3.31 -22.15 2.07
C ILE A 92 -4.04 -22.79 0.90
N ILE A 93 -3.35 -23.68 0.20
CA ILE A 93 -3.87 -24.26 -1.02
C ILE A 93 -3.59 -25.76 -1.05
N GLY A 94 -4.57 -26.56 -1.48
CA GLY A 94 -4.43 -28.00 -1.57
C GLY A 94 -5.72 -28.75 -1.89
N GLU A 95 -5.64 -30.08 -1.86
CA GLU A 95 -6.78 -30.95 -2.11
C GLU A 95 -7.81 -30.91 -0.96
N GLY A 96 -9.07 -30.97 -1.33
CA GLY A 96 -10.23 -31.02 -0.44
C GLY A 96 -11.32 -31.93 -1.00
N GLU A 97 -12.39 -32.11 -0.24
CA GLU A 97 -13.55 -32.95 -0.68
C GLU A 97 -14.33 -32.30 -1.84
N LYS A 98 -14.21 -30.98 -2.00
CA LYS A 98 -14.87 -30.17 -3.04
C LYS A 98 -14.07 -28.94 -3.34
N GLU A 99 -14.40 -28.27 -4.45
CA GLU A 99 -13.96 -26.92 -4.72
C GLU A 99 -14.46 -25.97 -3.62
N ASP A 100 -13.54 -25.17 -3.02
CA ASP A 100 -13.88 -24.22 -1.97
C ASP A 100 -12.92 -23.03 -1.97
N PHE A 101 -13.45 -21.84 -1.67
CA PHE A 101 -12.69 -20.61 -1.55
C PHE A 101 -13.24 -19.76 -0.41
N TYR A 102 -12.36 -19.29 0.48
CA TYR A 102 -12.74 -18.33 1.51
C TYR A 102 -11.56 -17.56 2.07
N ILE A 103 -11.84 -16.36 2.58
CA ILE A 103 -10.85 -15.46 3.20
C ILE A 103 -11.16 -15.34 4.68
N LYS A 104 -10.16 -15.55 5.53
CA LYS A 104 -10.22 -15.26 6.96
C LYS A 104 -9.31 -14.08 7.32
N LYS A 105 -9.82 -13.20 8.18
CA LYS A 105 -9.09 -12.04 8.68
C LYS A 105 -8.70 -12.22 10.14
N ASN A 106 -7.48 -11.83 10.50
CA ASN A 106 -7.01 -11.74 11.88
C ASN A 106 -7.18 -13.04 12.69
N VAL A 107 -6.70 -14.17 12.17
CA VAL A 107 -6.81 -15.49 12.82
C VAL A 107 -5.75 -15.69 13.89
N TYR A 108 -4.49 -15.39 13.57
CA TYR A 108 -3.33 -15.61 14.46
C TYR A 108 -2.60 -14.32 14.81
N ALA A 109 -2.80 -13.28 14.01
CA ALA A 109 -2.15 -11.98 14.15
C ALA A 109 -3.04 -10.88 13.52
N GLN A 110 -2.69 -9.60 13.70
CA GLN A 110 -3.42 -8.50 13.08
C GLN A 110 -2.48 -7.34 12.65
N PRO A 111 -2.73 -6.73 11.47
CA PRO A 111 -3.67 -7.19 10.43
C PRO A 111 -3.16 -8.48 9.78
N GLN A 112 -4.07 -9.38 9.41
CA GLN A 112 -3.71 -10.64 8.75
C GLN A 112 -4.81 -11.06 7.78
N ILE A 113 -4.40 -11.55 6.62
CA ILE A 113 -5.26 -12.20 5.63
C ILE A 113 -4.77 -13.63 5.42
N ILE A 114 -5.66 -14.59 5.61
CA ILE A 114 -5.44 -15.99 5.25
C ILE A 114 -6.49 -16.38 4.20
N VAL A 115 -6.02 -16.74 3.03
CA VAL A 115 -6.84 -17.24 1.93
C VAL A 115 -6.74 -18.76 1.89
N TYR A 116 -7.85 -19.41 1.68
CA TYR A 116 -7.96 -20.84 1.53
C TYR A 116 -8.52 -21.14 0.13
N VAL A 117 -7.82 -21.99 -0.62
CA VAL A 117 -8.22 -22.48 -1.94
C VAL A 117 -8.11 -23.99 -1.94
N TYR A 118 -9.22 -24.66 -2.20
CA TYR A 118 -9.28 -26.12 -2.26
C TYR A 118 -9.93 -26.59 -3.57
N GLY A 119 -9.48 -27.72 -4.05
CA GLY A 119 -10.09 -28.44 -5.16
C GLY A 119 -9.94 -29.94 -4.96
N THR A 120 -10.60 -30.75 -5.79
CA THR A 120 -10.54 -32.22 -5.71
C THR A 120 -9.28 -32.80 -6.37
N ASP A 121 -8.63 -31.98 -7.21
CA ASP A 121 -7.41 -32.27 -7.94
C ASP A 121 -6.69 -30.95 -8.32
N ASP A 122 -5.49 -31.04 -8.88
CA ASP A 122 -4.69 -29.87 -9.28
C ASP A 122 -5.43 -28.97 -10.30
N ALA A 123 -6.17 -29.54 -11.24
CA ALA A 123 -6.89 -28.78 -12.26
C ALA A 123 -8.02 -27.94 -11.64
N SER A 124 -8.77 -28.49 -10.71
CA SER A 124 -9.82 -27.76 -9.98
C SER A 124 -9.26 -26.72 -9.03
N ILE A 125 -8.12 -27.01 -8.38
CA ILE A 125 -7.40 -26.01 -7.56
C ILE A 125 -6.98 -24.81 -8.41
N VAL A 126 -6.35 -25.05 -9.58
CA VAL A 126 -5.92 -23.99 -10.51
C VAL A 126 -7.12 -23.17 -10.99
N LYS A 127 -8.24 -23.84 -11.31
CA LYS A 127 -9.49 -23.19 -11.71
C LYS A 127 -9.97 -22.22 -10.61
N VAL A 128 -10.18 -22.73 -9.39
CA VAL A 128 -10.66 -21.91 -8.25
C VAL A 128 -9.71 -20.75 -7.97
N PHE A 129 -8.40 -20.99 -7.97
CA PHE A 129 -7.41 -19.91 -7.79
C PHE A 129 -7.54 -18.82 -8.86
N ASN A 130 -7.63 -19.20 -10.13
CA ASN A 130 -7.72 -18.25 -11.24
C ASN A 130 -9.02 -17.44 -11.23
N GLU A 131 -10.14 -18.04 -10.79
CA GLU A 131 -11.43 -17.36 -10.64
C GLU A 131 -11.39 -16.25 -9.56
N HIS A 132 -10.53 -16.41 -8.54
CA HIS A 132 -10.44 -15.50 -7.39
C HIS A 132 -9.12 -14.73 -7.28
N LYS A 133 -8.18 -14.85 -8.21
CA LYS A 133 -6.81 -14.29 -8.09
C LYS A 133 -6.79 -12.78 -7.83
N GLU A 134 -7.65 -12.02 -8.48
CA GLU A 134 -7.73 -10.56 -8.28
C GLU A 134 -8.22 -10.22 -6.86
N GLU A 135 -9.30 -10.87 -6.39
CA GLU A 135 -9.81 -10.70 -5.03
C GLU A 135 -8.74 -11.04 -3.98
N ILE A 136 -7.96 -12.08 -4.24
CA ILE A 136 -6.85 -12.50 -3.38
C ILE A 136 -5.76 -11.43 -3.33
N MET A 137 -5.33 -10.92 -4.48
CA MET A 137 -4.30 -9.89 -4.57
C MET A 137 -4.73 -8.60 -3.88
N ASP A 138 -5.96 -8.16 -4.13
CA ASP A 138 -6.54 -6.97 -3.51
C ASP A 138 -6.60 -7.08 -1.99
N ALA A 139 -7.02 -8.24 -1.47
CA ALA A 139 -7.07 -8.48 -0.04
C ALA A 139 -5.68 -8.40 0.62
N TYR A 140 -4.64 -8.94 -0.03
CA TYR A 140 -3.28 -8.88 0.48
C TYR A 140 -2.70 -7.47 0.41
N ILE A 141 -2.89 -6.76 -0.70
CA ILE A 141 -2.45 -5.37 -0.87
C ILE A 141 -3.13 -4.45 0.16
N ALA A 142 -4.45 -4.60 0.35
CA ALA A 142 -5.19 -3.83 1.35
C ALA A 142 -4.70 -4.08 2.78
N SER A 143 -4.36 -5.34 3.11
CA SER A 143 -3.76 -5.71 4.40
C SER A 143 -2.40 -5.05 4.61
N ASP A 144 -1.56 -5.04 3.58
CA ASP A 144 -0.24 -4.40 3.61
C ASP A 144 -0.34 -2.87 3.73
N VAL A 145 -1.27 -2.25 3.02
CA VAL A 145 -1.58 -0.81 3.14
C VAL A 145 -1.99 -0.46 4.57
N LEU A 146 -2.95 -1.22 5.15
CA LEU A 146 -3.41 -1.01 6.52
C LEU A 146 -2.26 -1.14 7.53
N MET A 147 -1.39 -2.15 7.38
CA MET A 147 -0.23 -2.34 8.26
C MET A 147 0.73 -1.17 8.14
N THR A 148 1.04 -0.73 6.94
CA THR A 148 1.95 0.40 6.68
C THR A 148 1.40 1.68 7.30
N GLN A 149 0.13 1.99 7.09
CA GLN A 149 -0.53 3.13 7.71
C GLN A 149 -0.55 3.05 9.25
N ASN A 150 -0.73 1.85 9.83
CA ASN A 150 -0.67 1.66 11.28
C ASN A 150 0.74 1.87 11.86
N ILE A 151 1.79 1.56 11.08
CA ILE A 151 3.16 1.89 11.45
C ILE A 151 3.36 3.42 11.45
N PHE A 152 2.91 4.10 10.41
CA PHE A 152 3.05 5.57 10.29
C PHE A 152 2.29 6.33 11.38
N LYS A 153 1.11 5.84 11.79
CA LYS A 153 0.33 6.43 12.89
C LYS A 153 1.07 6.47 14.22
N LYS A 154 2.04 5.57 14.46
CA LYS A 154 2.80 5.55 15.73
C LYS A 154 3.72 6.76 15.89
N LYS A 155 4.24 7.27 14.76
CA LYS A 155 5.09 8.44 14.68
C LYS A 155 4.68 9.22 13.42
N LYS A 156 3.53 9.89 13.54
CA LYS A 156 2.87 10.58 12.44
C LYS A 156 3.45 11.99 12.26
N LEU A 157 3.67 12.39 11.01
CA LEU A 157 3.95 13.77 10.63
C LEU A 157 2.81 14.69 11.10
N ASP A 158 3.15 15.81 11.70
CA ASP A 158 2.17 16.87 12.00
C ASP A 158 1.85 17.65 10.71
N GLU A 159 0.80 17.22 10.04
CA GLU A 159 0.35 17.84 8.80
C GLU A 159 -0.27 19.23 8.99
N SER A 160 -0.62 19.57 10.23
CA SER A 160 -1.23 20.88 10.54
C SER A 160 -0.27 22.06 10.37
N GLN A 161 1.03 21.82 10.27
CA GLN A 161 2.03 22.87 10.05
C GLN A 161 2.02 23.40 8.60
N PHE A 162 1.54 22.63 7.61
CA PHE A 162 1.63 22.96 6.20
C PHE A 162 0.44 23.82 5.73
N LYS A 163 0.75 24.93 5.07
CA LYS A 163 -0.24 25.88 4.53
C LYS A 163 -1.11 25.24 3.45
N THR A 164 -0.46 24.54 2.50
CA THR A 164 -1.15 23.84 1.38
C THR A 164 -2.17 22.82 1.88
N ILE A 165 -1.83 22.03 2.89
CA ILE A 165 -2.75 21.05 3.50
C ILE A 165 -3.99 21.74 4.08
N LYS A 166 -3.80 22.84 4.80
CA LYS A 166 -4.89 23.65 5.37
C LYS A 166 -5.77 24.25 4.27
N ASN A 167 -5.16 24.87 3.28
CA ASN A 167 -5.87 25.57 2.19
C ASN A 167 -6.68 24.60 1.33
N LEU A 168 -6.13 23.41 1.06
CA LEU A 168 -6.82 22.39 0.30
C LEU A 168 -7.87 21.63 1.13
N GLY A 169 -7.88 21.78 2.45
CA GLY A 169 -8.80 21.07 3.35
C GLY A 169 -8.63 19.56 3.28
N ILE A 170 -7.40 19.08 3.18
CA ILE A 170 -7.08 17.65 3.11
C ILE A 170 -6.33 17.18 4.36
N SER A 171 -6.20 15.88 4.49
CA SER A 171 -5.35 15.23 5.49
C SER A 171 -4.84 13.90 4.96
N PHE A 172 -3.69 13.44 5.44
CA PHE A 172 -3.16 12.11 5.14
C PHE A 172 -2.27 11.61 6.30
N THR A 173 -1.89 10.35 6.27
CA THR A 173 -1.03 9.74 7.28
C THR A 173 0.33 9.42 6.68
N ALA A 174 1.34 10.22 7.00
CA ALA A 174 2.74 10.01 6.65
C ALA A 174 3.60 9.86 7.92
N PRO A 175 4.77 9.20 7.86
CA PRO A 175 5.70 9.14 8.98
C PRO A 175 6.38 10.49 9.23
N GLU A 176 6.81 10.74 10.49
CA GLU A 176 7.37 12.01 10.95
C GLU A 176 8.68 12.46 10.26
N ASN A 177 9.36 11.56 9.57
CA ASN A 177 10.66 11.82 8.92
C ASN A 177 10.58 12.41 7.50
N PHE A 178 9.40 12.82 7.06
CA PHE A 178 9.25 13.70 5.90
C PHE A 178 9.48 15.15 6.31
N ASN A 179 10.33 15.86 5.56
CA ASN A 179 10.64 17.26 5.78
C ASN A 179 10.11 18.10 4.63
N GLU A 180 9.73 19.35 4.95
CA GLU A 180 9.32 20.33 3.95
C GLU A 180 10.50 20.70 3.04
N VAL A 181 10.25 20.69 1.74
CA VAL A 181 11.13 21.27 0.72
C VAL A 181 10.56 22.58 0.22
N ASP A 182 9.23 22.62 0.00
CA ASP A 182 8.50 23.81 -0.42
C ASP A 182 7.03 23.72 0.00
N ASP A 183 6.45 24.83 0.48
CA ASP A 183 5.03 24.98 0.84
C ASP A 183 4.52 26.39 0.48
N THR A 184 4.05 26.54 -0.75
CA THR A 184 3.59 27.85 -1.26
C THR A 184 2.16 28.20 -0.84
N GLY A 185 1.40 27.24 -0.29
CA GLY A 185 -0.03 27.37 0.04
C GLY A 185 -0.97 26.79 -1.02
N ASP A 186 -0.50 26.55 -2.24
CA ASP A 186 -1.19 25.85 -3.34
C ASP A 186 -0.41 24.64 -3.85
N PHE A 187 0.86 24.54 -3.49
CA PHE A 187 1.75 23.42 -3.78
C PHE A 187 2.57 23.08 -2.53
N LEU A 188 2.68 21.78 -2.22
CA LEU A 188 3.51 21.23 -1.16
C LEU A 188 4.45 20.18 -1.72
N TRP A 189 5.73 20.26 -1.33
CA TRP A 189 6.74 19.25 -1.58
C TRP A 189 7.35 18.79 -0.26
N LEU A 190 7.18 17.53 0.06
CA LEU A 190 7.82 16.87 1.20
C LEU A 190 8.87 15.87 0.71
N ARG A 191 9.97 15.75 1.46
CA ARG A 191 11.04 14.80 1.16
C ARG A 191 11.46 14.02 2.39
N GLN A 192 11.61 12.70 2.21
CA GLN A 192 12.23 11.79 3.15
C GLN A 192 13.55 11.28 2.58
N HIS A 193 14.66 11.51 3.28
CA HIS A 193 15.95 10.91 2.90
C HIS A 193 16.00 9.45 3.31
N LEU A 194 16.45 8.57 2.40
CA LEU A 194 16.67 7.16 2.68
C LEU A 194 18.01 7.03 3.42
N THR A 195 17.98 6.52 4.67
CA THR A 195 19.13 6.58 5.58
C THR A 195 19.86 5.27 5.73
N SER A 196 19.37 4.18 5.13
CA SER A 196 19.91 2.84 5.34
C SER A 196 20.30 2.12 4.05
N GLY A 197 21.29 1.26 4.14
CA GLY A 197 21.75 0.38 3.07
C GLY A 197 22.34 1.14 1.88
N ILE A 198 22.29 0.52 0.71
CA ILE A 198 22.77 1.09 -0.56
C ILE A 198 21.94 2.31 -0.99
N ALA A 199 20.68 2.36 -0.57
CA ALA A 199 19.76 3.44 -0.91
C ALA A 199 19.99 4.76 -0.16
N LYS A 200 20.97 4.85 0.74
CA LYS A 200 21.20 6.02 1.62
C LYS A 200 21.41 7.36 0.92
N THR A 201 21.63 7.35 -0.40
CA THR A 201 21.72 8.57 -1.23
C THR A 201 20.41 8.93 -1.90
N GLY A 202 19.37 8.12 -1.71
CA GLY A 202 18.06 8.29 -2.33
C GLY A 202 17.08 9.07 -1.46
N SER A 203 15.90 9.26 -2.00
CA SER A 203 14.79 9.92 -1.31
C SER A 203 13.42 9.42 -1.79
N ASN A 204 12.45 9.40 -0.88
CA ASN A 204 11.03 9.40 -1.19
C ASN A 204 10.51 10.83 -1.17
N ASN A 205 9.62 11.18 -2.07
CA ASN A 205 9.07 12.51 -2.19
C ASN A 205 7.55 12.45 -2.33
N ILE A 206 6.88 13.44 -1.77
CA ILE A 206 5.43 13.64 -1.88
C ILE A 206 5.18 15.03 -2.43
N LEU A 207 4.36 15.14 -3.46
CA LEU A 207 3.80 16.39 -3.96
C LEU A 207 2.31 16.40 -3.69
N VAL A 208 1.79 17.54 -3.24
CA VAL A 208 0.36 17.78 -3.09
C VAL A 208 0.02 19.14 -3.68
N TYR A 209 -0.96 19.16 -4.56
CA TYR A 209 -1.46 20.40 -5.19
C TYR A 209 -2.89 20.23 -5.69
N SER A 210 -3.48 21.29 -6.20
CA SER A 210 -4.76 21.17 -6.93
C SER A 210 -4.73 21.97 -8.21
N VAL A 211 -5.55 21.51 -9.18
CA VAL A 211 -5.81 22.21 -10.44
C VAL A 211 -7.32 22.32 -10.65
N PRO A 212 -7.81 23.33 -11.40
CA PRO A 212 -9.22 23.45 -11.73
C PRO A 212 -9.75 22.20 -12.44
N LEU A 213 -10.98 21.81 -12.15
CA LEU A 213 -11.71 20.78 -12.90
C LEU A 213 -12.48 21.45 -14.04
N GLU A 214 -11.88 21.49 -15.23
CA GLU A 214 -12.50 22.08 -16.43
C GLU A 214 -13.44 21.09 -17.12
N ASP A 215 -12.96 19.89 -17.39
CA ASP A 215 -13.71 18.80 -18.05
C ASP A 215 -13.32 17.44 -17.42
N GLU A 216 -14.27 16.83 -16.73
CA GLU A 216 -14.06 15.54 -16.06
C GLU A 216 -13.68 14.41 -17.03
N THR A 217 -14.17 14.46 -18.28
CA THR A 217 -13.93 13.42 -19.28
C THR A 217 -12.50 13.42 -19.80
N LYS A 218 -11.78 14.54 -19.64
CA LYS A 218 -10.41 14.73 -20.11
C LYS A 218 -9.36 14.63 -19.00
N VAL A 219 -9.74 14.37 -17.77
CA VAL A 219 -8.81 14.34 -16.65
C VAL A 219 -7.70 13.32 -16.89
N SER A 220 -8.03 12.07 -17.26
CA SER A 220 -7.04 11.01 -17.50
C SER A 220 -6.06 11.35 -18.62
N GLU A 221 -6.52 11.97 -19.70
CA GLU A 221 -5.69 12.36 -20.82
C GLU A 221 -4.69 13.49 -20.47
N ASN A 222 -5.07 14.37 -19.55
CA ASN A 222 -4.31 15.56 -19.17
C ASN A 222 -3.31 15.35 -18.01
N ILE A 223 -3.34 14.20 -17.32
CA ILE A 223 -2.49 13.96 -16.13
C ILE A 223 -1.01 14.22 -16.44
N VAL A 224 -0.47 13.69 -17.53
CA VAL A 224 0.94 13.87 -17.91
C VAL A 224 1.27 15.33 -18.17
N ALA A 225 0.40 16.06 -18.89
CA ALA A 225 0.62 17.47 -19.19
C ALA A 225 0.61 18.33 -17.91
N VAL A 226 -0.37 18.10 -17.03
CA VAL A 226 -0.45 18.77 -15.72
C VAL A 226 0.80 18.47 -14.89
N ARG A 227 1.17 17.19 -14.77
CA ARG A 227 2.35 16.74 -14.04
C ARG A 227 3.62 17.42 -14.53
N ASN A 228 3.82 17.48 -15.86
CA ASN A 228 5.01 18.12 -16.46
C ASN A 228 5.01 19.64 -16.22
N SER A 229 3.85 20.30 -16.21
CA SER A 229 3.77 21.73 -15.89
C SER A 229 4.16 22.02 -14.44
N ILE A 230 3.75 21.16 -13.50
CA ILE A 230 4.12 21.23 -12.08
C ILE A 230 5.62 20.97 -11.92
N GLY A 231 6.16 19.94 -12.57
CA GLY A 231 7.58 19.63 -12.56
C GLY A 231 8.43 20.79 -13.05
N LYS A 232 8.03 21.43 -14.15
CA LYS A 232 8.71 22.60 -14.70
C LYS A 232 8.65 23.81 -13.75
N LYS A 233 7.53 24.00 -13.04
CA LYS A 233 7.35 25.17 -12.17
C LYS A 233 8.06 25.02 -10.83
N TYR A 234 8.04 23.81 -10.22
CA TYR A 234 8.41 23.65 -8.82
C TYR A 234 9.59 22.70 -8.57
N ILE A 235 9.99 21.89 -9.56
CA ILE A 235 11.04 20.89 -9.37
C ILE A 235 12.17 21.10 -10.39
N PRO A 236 12.99 22.14 -10.20
CA PRO A 236 14.12 22.41 -11.08
C PRO A 236 15.24 21.38 -10.85
N GLY A 237 16.04 21.15 -11.89
CA GLY A 237 17.34 20.49 -11.79
C GLY A 237 18.45 21.46 -11.43
N THR A 238 19.69 21.03 -11.59
CA THR A 238 20.88 21.84 -11.26
C THR A 238 20.95 23.14 -12.07
N ASN A 239 20.49 23.13 -13.33
CA ASN A 239 20.31 24.33 -14.13
C ASN A 239 18.80 24.56 -14.38
N PRO A 240 18.15 25.46 -13.61
CA PRO A 240 16.69 25.67 -13.68
C PRO A 240 16.14 26.12 -15.03
N GLU A 241 16.97 26.74 -15.87
CA GLU A 241 16.57 27.20 -17.20
C GLU A 241 16.33 26.02 -18.17
N THR A 242 17.11 24.95 -18.02
CA THR A 242 17.12 23.82 -18.97
C THR A 242 16.76 22.48 -18.36
N MET A 243 16.78 22.39 -17.00
CA MET A 243 16.57 21.17 -16.24
C MET A 243 15.38 21.28 -15.30
N HIS A 244 14.44 20.36 -15.42
CA HIS A 244 13.29 20.24 -14.51
C HIS A 244 12.71 18.84 -14.62
N MET A 245 11.93 18.45 -13.62
CA MET A 245 11.27 17.15 -13.63
C MET A 245 10.21 17.06 -14.73
N ILE A 246 10.24 15.97 -15.49
CA ILE A 246 9.24 15.59 -16.50
C ILE A 246 8.83 14.12 -16.31
N THR A 247 7.77 13.72 -16.99
CA THR A 247 7.49 12.30 -17.23
C THR A 247 8.48 11.78 -18.27
N GLU A 248 9.07 10.61 -18.04
CA GLU A 248 10.01 9.98 -19.00
C GLU A 248 9.31 9.77 -20.34
N GLU A 249 9.83 10.41 -21.40
CA GLU A 249 9.19 10.39 -22.72
C GLU A 249 9.21 9.01 -23.38
N ALA A 250 10.19 8.18 -23.03
CA ALA A 250 10.35 6.83 -23.60
C ALA A 250 9.40 5.79 -22.94
N TYR A 251 8.67 6.17 -21.89
CA TYR A 251 7.76 5.27 -21.15
C TYR A 251 6.35 5.84 -21.07
N THR A 252 5.38 5.15 -21.68
CA THR A 252 3.97 5.54 -21.56
C THR A 252 3.44 5.19 -20.17
N PRO A 253 3.02 6.15 -19.35
CA PRO A 253 2.41 5.87 -18.05
C PRO A 253 1.13 5.05 -18.18
N PHE A 254 0.89 4.18 -17.22
CA PHE A 254 -0.35 3.43 -17.10
C PHE A 254 -1.30 4.17 -16.18
N THR A 255 -2.54 4.39 -16.64
CA THR A 255 -3.58 5.08 -15.88
C THR A 255 -4.82 4.20 -15.76
N GLU A 256 -5.34 4.07 -14.55
CA GLU A 256 -6.59 3.36 -14.27
C GLU A 256 -7.53 4.20 -13.40
N GLU A 257 -8.83 3.93 -13.51
CA GLU A 257 -9.84 4.56 -12.67
C GLU A 257 -9.96 3.78 -11.34
N THR A 258 -9.98 4.49 -10.25
CA THR A 258 -10.12 3.95 -8.89
C THR A 258 -10.97 4.88 -8.01
N VAL A 259 -11.10 4.54 -6.73
CA VAL A 259 -11.82 5.37 -5.75
C VAL A 259 -10.91 5.68 -4.57
N LEU A 260 -10.78 6.95 -4.22
CA LEU A 260 -10.08 7.39 -3.03
C LEU A 260 -10.99 8.34 -2.22
N ASP A 261 -11.17 8.03 -0.93
CA ASP A 261 -12.08 8.78 -0.05
C ASP A 261 -13.52 8.94 -0.62
N GLY A 262 -14.02 7.88 -1.27
CA GLY A 262 -15.34 7.88 -1.91
C GLY A 262 -15.46 8.74 -3.17
N LYS A 263 -14.36 9.26 -3.70
CA LYS A 263 -14.31 10.11 -4.88
C LYS A 263 -13.68 9.37 -6.06
N LYS A 264 -14.21 9.62 -7.26
CA LYS A 264 -13.60 9.16 -8.50
C LYS A 264 -12.17 9.68 -8.58
N THR A 265 -11.24 8.77 -8.86
CA THR A 265 -9.80 9.03 -8.85
C THR A 265 -9.15 8.33 -10.03
N TYR A 266 -8.14 8.93 -10.61
CA TYR A 266 -7.25 8.28 -11.56
C TYR A 266 -5.92 7.99 -10.86
N GLU A 267 -5.54 6.70 -10.80
CA GLU A 267 -4.21 6.28 -10.39
C GLU A 267 -3.32 6.15 -11.62
N THR A 268 -2.22 6.90 -11.67
CA THR A 268 -1.28 6.86 -12.79
C THR A 268 0.09 6.44 -12.28
N ARG A 269 0.66 5.41 -12.90
CA ARG A 269 2.00 4.89 -12.61
C ARG A 269 2.91 5.11 -13.81
N GLY A 270 4.10 5.62 -13.57
CA GLY A 270 5.06 5.88 -14.63
C GLY A 270 6.45 6.13 -14.09
N LYS A 271 7.30 6.63 -14.97
CA LYS A 271 8.66 7.01 -14.64
C LYS A 271 8.82 8.51 -14.84
N TRP A 272 9.60 9.11 -13.96
CA TRP A 272 10.02 10.50 -14.04
C TRP A 272 11.51 10.57 -14.34
N GLU A 273 11.92 11.64 -14.97
CA GLU A 273 13.31 12.02 -15.16
C GLU A 273 13.48 13.52 -14.98
N VAL A 274 14.69 13.96 -14.75
CA VAL A 274 15.05 15.37 -14.88
C VAL A 274 15.56 15.58 -16.29
N LYS A 275 14.89 16.47 -17.04
CA LYS A 275 15.27 16.82 -18.40
C LYS A 275 16.73 17.24 -18.45
N ASN A 276 17.52 16.67 -19.36
CA ASN A 276 18.96 16.91 -19.54
C ASN A 276 19.84 16.50 -18.33
N ASP A 277 19.37 15.54 -17.50
CA ASP A 277 20.12 14.99 -16.37
C ASP A 277 19.92 13.46 -16.32
N PHE A 278 20.67 12.77 -15.44
CA PHE A 278 20.58 11.32 -15.24
C PHE A 278 19.66 10.90 -14.10
N MET A 279 19.05 11.87 -13.39
CA MET A 279 18.12 11.57 -12.30
C MET A 279 16.80 11.08 -12.85
N ALA A 280 16.40 9.88 -12.43
CA ALA A 280 15.15 9.26 -12.83
C ALA A 280 14.64 8.28 -11.77
N GLY A 281 13.37 7.91 -11.84
CA GLY A 281 12.76 6.94 -10.96
C GLY A 281 11.27 6.70 -11.23
N PRO A 282 10.61 5.87 -10.42
CA PRO A 282 9.18 5.66 -10.54
C PRO A 282 8.38 6.76 -9.84
N PHE A 283 7.14 6.97 -10.30
CA PHE A 283 6.13 7.74 -9.61
C PHE A 283 4.77 7.02 -9.58
N VAL A 284 3.95 7.39 -8.60
CA VAL A 284 2.52 7.12 -8.57
C VAL A 284 1.78 8.42 -8.31
N ASN A 285 0.77 8.69 -9.11
CA ASN A 285 -0.05 9.91 -9.04
C ASN A 285 -1.52 9.51 -8.81
N TYR A 286 -2.16 10.15 -7.84
CA TYR A 286 -3.59 10.04 -7.55
C TYR A 286 -4.25 11.38 -7.84
N SER A 287 -4.97 11.45 -8.95
CA SER A 287 -5.74 12.63 -9.37
C SER A 287 -7.20 12.46 -8.93
N VAL A 288 -7.55 13.05 -7.80
CA VAL A 288 -8.86 12.91 -7.14
C VAL A 288 -9.81 14.00 -7.59
N ILE A 289 -10.96 13.63 -8.14
CA ILE A 289 -11.99 14.56 -8.61
C ILE A 289 -12.81 15.07 -7.41
N ASP A 290 -12.59 16.30 -7.02
CA ASP A 290 -13.35 17.01 -5.97
C ASP A 290 -14.41 17.93 -6.60
N LYS A 291 -15.53 17.33 -7.03
CA LYS A 291 -16.64 18.05 -7.68
C LYS A 291 -17.20 19.16 -6.81
N LYS A 292 -17.25 18.96 -5.49
CA LYS A 292 -17.77 19.94 -4.54
C LYS A 292 -17.06 21.28 -4.63
N ASN A 293 -15.75 21.24 -4.85
CA ASN A 293 -14.90 22.43 -4.92
C ASN A 293 -14.41 22.74 -6.35
N ASN A 294 -14.98 22.09 -7.39
CA ASN A 294 -14.65 22.25 -8.81
C ASN A 294 -13.14 22.18 -9.09
N ARG A 295 -12.48 21.14 -8.55
CA ARG A 295 -11.02 20.97 -8.66
C ARG A 295 -10.64 19.49 -8.75
N ILE A 296 -9.41 19.27 -9.16
CA ILE A 296 -8.71 17.98 -9.02
C ILE A 296 -7.66 18.16 -7.93
N VAL A 297 -7.73 17.36 -6.86
CA VAL A 297 -6.68 17.29 -5.84
C VAL A 297 -5.70 16.20 -6.23
N VAL A 298 -4.43 16.55 -6.34
CA VAL A 298 -3.38 15.62 -6.74
C VAL A 298 -2.47 15.30 -5.57
N PHE A 299 -2.30 14.02 -5.32
CA PHE A 299 -1.21 13.48 -4.51
C PHE A 299 -0.27 12.71 -5.43
N GLU A 300 0.98 13.08 -5.49
CA GLU A 300 2.00 12.34 -6.23
C GLU A 300 3.11 11.89 -5.29
N GLY A 301 3.44 10.60 -5.34
CA GLY A 301 4.63 10.05 -4.72
C GLY A 301 5.67 9.67 -5.76
N PHE A 302 6.94 10.07 -5.56
CA PHE A 302 8.03 9.64 -6.42
C PHE A 302 9.28 9.29 -5.63
N THR A 303 10.07 8.36 -6.18
CA THR A 303 11.26 7.83 -5.52
C THR A 303 12.50 8.03 -6.39
N TYR A 304 13.57 8.53 -5.77
CA TYR A 304 14.93 8.44 -6.28
C TYR A 304 15.72 7.47 -5.42
N ALA A 305 16.10 6.32 -5.96
CA ALA A 305 16.83 5.28 -5.22
C ALA A 305 17.73 4.50 -6.19
N PRO A 306 18.87 5.08 -6.60
CA PRO A 306 19.77 4.42 -7.55
C PRO A 306 20.27 3.08 -6.99
N SER A 307 20.45 2.11 -7.88
CA SER A 307 21.04 0.79 -7.60
C SER A 307 20.28 -0.15 -6.67
N VAL A 308 18.99 0.15 -6.35
CA VAL A 308 18.14 -0.72 -5.53
C VAL A 308 16.76 -0.88 -6.14
N ASN A 309 16.05 -1.94 -5.74
CA ASN A 309 14.64 -2.16 -6.05
C ASN A 309 13.78 -1.08 -5.42
N LYS A 310 12.72 -0.65 -6.13
CA LYS A 310 11.95 0.54 -5.78
C LYS A 310 10.51 0.26 -5.36
N ARG A 311 10.03 -0.97 -5.59
CA ARG A 311 8.64 -1.36 -5.26
C ARG A 311 8.25 -1.02 -3.82
N ALA A 312 9.11 -1.38 -2.85
CA ALA A 312 8.80 -1.14 -1.44
C ALA A 312 8.70 0.36 -1.09
N PHE A 313 9.56 1.19 -1.68
CA PHE A 313 9.51 2.64 -1.48
C PHE A 313 8.26 3.25 -2.10
N LEU A 314 7.94 2.85 -3.35
CA LEU A 314 6.73 3.33 -4.02
C LEU A 314 5.47 2.88 -3.27
N PHE A 315 5.45 1.65 -2.73
CA PHE A 315 4.35 1.13 -1.93
C PHE A 315 4.09 1.95 -0.65
N GLU A 316 5.13 2.45 0.01
CA GLU A 316 4.98 3.36 1.15
C GLU A 316 4.27 4.66 0.75
N LEU A 317 4.64 5.24 -0.40
CA LEU A 317 4.00 6.44 -0.95
C LEU A 317 2.53 6.18 -1.33
N GLU A 318 2.23 5.02 -1.91
CA GLU A 318 0.86 4.58 -2.17
C GLU A 318 0.04 4.44 -0.88
N ALA A 319 0.62 3.84 0.16
CA ALA A 319 -0.06 3.70 1.45
C ALA A 319 -0.37 5.05 2.09
N ILE A 320 0.50 6.05 1.90
CA ILE A 320 0.26 7.43 2.32
C ILE A 320 -0.89 8.04 1.49
N ALA A 321 -0.82 7.95 0.17
CA ALA A 321 -1.87 8.45 -0.74
C ALA A 321 -3.24 7.87 -0.40
N LYS A 322 -3.32 6.55 -0.23
CA LYS A 322 -4.56 5.82 0.12
C LYS A 322 -5.12 6.17 1.51
N SER A 323 -4.37 6.90 2.33
CA SER A 323 -4.85 7.46 3.60
C SER A 323 -5.46 8.85 3.48
N MET A 324 -5.37 9.49 2.29
CA MET A 324 -5.83 10.85 2.09
C MET A 324 -7.34 10.98 2.27
N LYS A 325 -7.73 12.10 2.94
CA LYS A 325 -9.12 12.53 3.11
C LYS A 325 -9.26 13.94 2.58
N ILE A 326 -10.38 14.23 1.92
CA ILE A 326 -10.74 15.54 1.35
C ILE A 326 -12.02 16.01 2.04
N LYS A 327 -11.93 17.10 2.79
CA LYS A 327 -13.03 17.67 3.62
C LYS A 327 -14.06 18.44 2.82
#